data_50da1f30fe22c5b39e8ec51fa92d716b
#
_entry.id   50da1f30fe22c5b39e8ec51fa92d716b
#
_cell.length_a   1.000
_cell.length_b   1.000
_cell.length_c   1.000
_cell.angle_alpha   90.00
_cell.angle_beta   90.00
_cell.angle_gamma   90.00
#
_symmetry.space_group_name_H-M   'P 1'
#
loop_
_entity.id
_entity.type
_entity.pdbx_description
1 polymer ?
#
loop_
_entity_poly.entity_id
_entity_poly.type
_entity_poly.pdbx_seq_one_letter_code
_entity_poly.pdbx_strand_id
1 'polypeptide(L)'
;VTERIRDGGVDVVLNLTAGMGGDMVFGGADHPLPLVAGTDMAGAAERVAHIAECLPEICTLDCGTMNFAEADYVMTNTPNMLAAMGRMITELGVKPEVEAFDTGHLWYAKQLVSDGILDDNVLVQLCMGVPWGAPDDLNTFMAMVNNVPDTWTFSAFALGRNQMAYVAASVLAGGNVRVGLEDNLWLEKGVLATNEALVARAVGIIEGLGASVIGPDQVRHKLSLTKQSPRAS
;
A
#
# COMPACT_ATOMS: atom_id res chain seq x y z
N VAL A 1 6.45 15.02 9.73
CA VAL A 1 5.03 15.02 9.35
C VAL A 1 4.22 14.32 10.42
N THR A 2 4.55 13.09 10.83
CA THR A 2 3.82 12.29 11.83
C THR A 2 3.65 13.00 13.17
N GLU A 3 4.71 13.64 13.70
CA GLU A 3 4.64 14.46 14.92
C GLU A 3 3.62 15.60 14.77
N ARG A 4 3.69 16.34 13.67
CA ARG A 4 2.74 17.44 13.42
C ARG A 4 1.28 16.98 13.35
N ILE A 5 1.02 15.79 12.85
CA ILE A 5 -0.34 15.21 12.84
C ILE A 5 -0.76 14.87 14.27
N ARG A 6 0.11 14.22 15.04
CA ARG A 6 -0.15 13.87 16.45
C ARG A 6 -0.38 15.09 17.33
N ASP A 7 0.45 16.13 17.16
CA ASP A 7 0.36 17.39 17.90
C ASP A 7 -0.86 18.24 17.50
N GLY A 8 -1.36 18.03 16.28
CA GLY A 8 -2.53 18.75 15.75
C GLY A 8 -3.87 18.37 16.38
N GLY A 9 -3.90 17.38 17.24
CA GLY A 9 -5.10 16.95 17.98
C GLY A 9 -6.17 16.26 17.14
N VAL A 10 -5.89 15.97 15.86
CA VAL A 10 -6.77 15.19 14.98
C VAL A 10 -6.46 13.72 15.16
N ASP A 11 -7.46 12.92 15.50
CA ASP A 11 -7.29 11.48 15.62
C ASP A 11 -7.43 10.83 14.22
N VAL A 12 -6.35 10.19 13.77
CA VAL A 12 -6.26 9.43 12.51
C VAL A 12 -5.37 8.22 12.72
N VAL A 13 -5.60 7.17 11.95
CA VAL A 13 -4.66 6.03 11.85
C VAL A 13 -3.52 6.44 10.92
N LEU A 14 -2.29 6.30 11.40
CA LEU A 14 -1.09 6.62 10.62
C LEU A 14 -0.56 5.39 9.91
N ASN A 15 -0.36 5.52 8.60
CA ASN A 15 0.31 4.56 7.76
C ASN A 15 1.54 5.19 7.11
N LEU A 16 2.68 4.52 7.16
CA LEU A 16 3.91 4.92 6.47
C LEU A 16 4.40 3.77 5.60
N THR A 17 5.00 4.11 4.46
CA THR A 17 5.50 3.08 3.53
C THR A 17 6.93 2.64 3.82
N ALA A 18 7.23 1.36 3.62
CA ALA A 18 8.58 0.81 3.50
C ALA A 18 8.93 0.42 2.04
N GLY A 19 8.15 0.92 1.06
CA GLY A 19 8.32 0.63 -0.37
C GLY A 19 9.59 1.23 -0.98
N MET A 20 10.10 2.34 -0.43
CA MET A 20 11.32 3.00 -0.91
C MET A 20 12.55 2.13 -0.76
N GLY A 21 13.57 2.37 -1.61
CA GLY A 21 14.82 1.62 -1.56
C GLY A 21 14.73 0.23 -2.19
N GLY A 22 13.88 0.06 -3.17
CA GLY A 22 13.68 -1.18 -3.91
C GLY A 22 14.04 -1.10 -5.39
N ASP A 23 14.43 0.06 -5.91
CA ASP A 23 14.60 0.27 -7.34
C ASP A 23 16.01 -0.13 -7.81
N MET A 24 16.03 -1.02 -8.80
CA MET A 24 17.25 -1.43 -9.52
C MET A 24 17.15 -0.95 -10.96
N VAL A 25 17.99 0.00 -11.35
CA VAL A 25 18.11 0.50 -12.72
C VAL A 25 19.27 -0.21 -13.40
N PHE A 26 18.94 -0.97 -14.44
CA PHE A 26 19.92 -1.73 -15.20
C PHE A 26 20.58 -0.89 -16.28
N GLY A 27 21.75 -1.31 -16.72
CA GLY A 27 22.41 -0.78 -17.91
C GLY A 27 21.67 -1.15 -19.20
N GLY A 28 22.28 -0.87 -20.35
CA GLY A 28 21.70 -1.25 -21.64
C GLY A 28 21.48 -2.76 -21.79
N ALA A 29 20.56 -3.16 -22.68
CA ALA A 29 20.14 -4.56 -22.85
C ALA A 29 21.27 -5.55 -23.05
N ASP A 30 22.37 -5.14 -23.73
CA ASP A 30 23.54 -6.00 -23.98
C ASP A 30 24.54 -6.00 -22.81
N HIS A 31 24.46 -5.00 -21.93
CA HIS A 31 25.35 -4.81 -20.78
C HIS A 31 24.53 -4.35 -19.55
N PRO A 32 23.77 -5.26 -18.91
CA PRO A 32 22.83 -4.89 -17.82
C PRO A 32 23.55 -4.50 -16.51
N LEU A 33 24.78 -4.90 -16.33
CA LEU A 33 25.60 -4.58 -15.14
C LEU A 33 26.85 -3.79 -15.50
N PRO A 34 27.35 -2.95 -14.58
CA PRO A 34 26.77 -2.65 -13.24
C PRO A 34 25.47 -1.87 -13.33
N LEU A 35 24.72 -1.85 -12.21
CA LEU A 35 23.52 -0.99 -12.07
C LEU A 35 23.91 0.48 -12.24
N VAL A 36 23.01 1.28 -12.77
CA VAL A 36 23.28 2.68 -13.14
C VAL A 36 22.58 3.69 -12.23
N ALA A 37 22.75 4.97 -12.52
CA ALA A 37 22.13 6.07 -11.78
C ALA A 37 20.61 5.95 -11.74
N GLY A 38 20.02 6.23 -10.58
CA GLY A 38 18.60 6.01 -10.30
C GLY A 38 18.33 4.77 -9.45
N THR A 39 19.31 3.84 -9.34
CA THR A 39 19.22 2.74 -8.36
C THR A 39 19.28 3.30 -6.95
N ASP A 40 18.26 2.96 -6.13
CA ASP A 40 18.19 3.35 -4.71
C ASP A 40 18.18 2.15 -3.76
N MET A 41 18.51 0.96 -4.28
CA MET A 41 18.44 -0.32 -3.56
C MET A 41 19.07 -0.27 -2.17
N ALA A 42 18.26 -0.48 -1.14
CA ALA A 42 18.66 -0.43 0.26
C ALA A 42 18.35 -1.76 0.98
N GLY A 43 19.02 -2.00 2.10
CA GLY A 43 18.78 -3.18 2.93
C GLY A 43 17.48 -3.07 3.75
N ALA A 44 16.93 -4.21 4.15
CA ALA A 44 15.68 -4.28 4.91
C ALA A 44 15.68 -3.39 6.17
N ALA A 45 16.77 -3.37 6.94
CA ALA A 45 16.88 -2.56 8.14
C ALA A 45 16.84 -1.05 7.85
N GLU A 46 17.47 -0.61 6.75
CA GLU A 46 17.47 0.79 6.34
C GLU A 46 16.07 1.22 5.87
N ARG A 47 15.40 0.37 5.08
CA ARG A 47 14.03 0.61 4.60
C ARG A 47 13.00 0.73 5.72
N VAL A 48 13.21 0.08 6.87
CA VAL A 48 12.30 0.09 8.04
C VAL A 48 12.74 1.09 9.12
N ALA A 49 13.91 1.72 9.01
CA ALA A 49 14.47 2.58 10.06
C ALA A 49 13.51 3.69 10.52
N HIS A 50 12.87 4.38 9.59
CA HIS A 50 11.90 5.45 9.90
C HIS A 50 10.61 4.92 10.55
N ILE A 51 10.24 3.67 10.31
CA ILE A 51 9.11 3.02 10.99
C ILE A 51 9.42 2.83 12.48
N ALA A 52 10.66 2.40 12.79
CA ALA A 52 11.12 2.26 14.17
C ALA A 52 11.18 3.62 14.91
N GLU A 53 11.48 4.71 14.21
CA GLU A 53 11.50 6.06 14.76
C GLU A 53 10.07 6.62 14.95
N CYS A 54 9.23 6.52 13.92
CA CYS A 54 7.91 7.16 13.89
C CYS A 54 6.83 6.34 14.59
N LEU A 55 6.96 5.02 14.68
CA LEU A 55 5.99 4.07 15.21
C LEU A 55 4.55 4.36 14.71
N PRO A 56 4.29 4.28 13.40
CA PRO A 56 2.93 4.38 12.88
C PRO A 56 2.10 3.17 13.32
N GLU A 57 0.79 3.20 13.11
CA GLU A 57 -0.08 2.07 13.40
C GLU A 57 -0.02 1.00 12.29
N ILE A 58 0.24 1.45 11.05
CA ILE A 58 0.35 0.60 9.85
C ILE A 58 1.64 0.96 9.11
N CYS A 59 2.24 -0.03 8.47
CA CYS A 59 3.36 0.15 7.55
C CYS A 59 3.13 -0.63 6.27
N THR A 60 3.17 0.05 5.13
CA THR A 60 3.03 -0.59 3.82
C THR A 60 4.27 -1.43 3.49
N LEU A 61 4.04 -2.64 3.01
CA LEU A 61 5.03 -3.60 2.57
C LEU A 61 4.71 -4.07 1.14
N ASP A 62 5.47 -3.59 0.16
CA ASP A 62 5.29 -3.94 -1.25
C ASP A 62 5.67 -5.39 -1.48
N CYS A 63 4.67 -6.25 -1.66
CA CYS A 63 4.85 -7.69 -1.70
C CYS A 63 5.14 -8.20 -3.12
N GLY A 64 6.42 -8.18 -3.48
CA GLY A 64 6.90 -8.74 -4.73
C GLY A 64 7.77 -7.81 -5.56
N THR A 65 8.26 -8.36 -6.64
CA THR A 65 9.16 -7.70 -7.60
C THR A 65 8.44 -7.54 -8.92
N MET A 66 8.55 -6.39 -9.56
CA MET A 66 7.93 -6.13 -10.86
C MET A 66 8.68 -5.09 -11.67
N ASN A 67 8.53 -5.16 -12.99
CA ASN A 67 8.95 -4.07 -13.88
C ASN A 67 8.09 -2.83 -13.63
N PHE A 68 8.67 -1.67 -13.89
CA PHE A 68 7.98 -0.39 -13.80
C PHE A 68 8.06 0.36 -15.14
N ALA A 69 6.97 0.99 -15.60
CA ALA A 69 6.91 1.56 -16.95
C ALA A 69 7.53 2.94 -17.12
N GLU A 70 7.73 3.67 -16.03
CA GLU A 70 8.20 5.06 -16.11
C GLU A 70 9.70 5.17 -16.39
N ALA A 71 10.45 4.11 -16.14
CA ALA A 71 11.89 4.03 -16.38
C ALA A 71 12.29 2.58 -16.69
N ASP A 72 13.55 2.38 -17.08
CA ASP A 72 14.11 1.04 -17.29
C ASP A 72 14.61 0.47 -15.96
N TYR A 73 13.70 0.29 -15.01
CA TYR A 73 14.01 -0.24 -13.70
C TYR A 73 13.05 -1.34 -13.24
N VAL A 74 13.47 -2.07 -12.24
CA VAL A 74 12.72 -3.13 -11.57
C VAL A 74 12.54 -2.76 -10.11
N MET A 75 11.31 -2.65 -9.64
CA MET A 75 11.02 -2.61 -8.21
C MET A 75 11.31 -4.00 -7.64
N THR A 76 12.24 -4.08 -6.69
CA THR A 76 12.78 -5.36 -6.23
C THR A 76 12.53 -5.58 -4.74
N ASN A 77 11.78 -6.62 -4.45
CA ASN A 77 11.52 -7.10 -3.09
C ASN A 77 11.74 -8.62 -3.07
N THR A 78 12.96 -9.05 -2.72
CA THR A 78 13.25 -10.49 -2.66
C THR A 78 12.53 -11.15 -1.47
N PRO A 79 12.29 -12.47 -1.51
CA PRO A 79 11.67 -13.20 -0.39
C PRO A 79 12.36 -12.95 0.96
N ASN A 80 13.70 -12.94 1.00
CA ASN A 80 14.44 -12.70 2.23
C ASN A 80 14.27 -11.26 2.75
N MET A 81 14.19 -10.27 1.86
CA MET A 81 13.95 -8.88 2.23
C MET A 81 12.54 -8.70 2.81
N LEU A 82 11.53 -9.24 2.14
CA LEU A 82 10.14 -9.21 2.60
C LEU A 82 9.97 -9.90 3.95
N ALA A 83 10.58 -11.08 4.12
CA ALA A 83 10.54 -11.79 5.39
C ALA A 83 11.24 -10.99 6.51
N ALA A 84 12.38 -10.36 6.23
CA ALA A 84 13.10 -9.53 7.21
C ALA A 84 12.29 -8.28 7.58
N MET A 85 11.80 -7.51 6.59
CA MET A 85 10.98 -6.31 6.84
C MET A 85 9.68 -6.66 7.56
N GLY A 86 8.98 -7.71 7.14
CA GLY A 86 7.74 -8.16 7.79
C GLY A 86 7.93 -8.46 9.27
N ARG A 87 9.00 -9.19 9.64
CA ARG A 87 9.34 -9.45 11.04
C ARG A 87 9.66 -8.16 11.82
N MET A 88 10.51 -7.29 11.26
CA MET A 88 10.87 -6.02 11.91
C MET A 88 9.64 -5.15 12.18
N ILE A 89 8.75 -5.03 11.19
CA ILE A 89 7.51 -4.25 11.33
C ILE A 89 6.62 -4.83 12.43
N THR A 90 6.43 -6.16 12.42
CA THR A 90 5.60 -6.86 13.41
C THR A 90 6.21 -6.77 14.82
N GLU A 91 7.54 -6.92 14.96
CA GLU A 91 8.25 -6.80 16.25
C GLU A 91 8.14 -5.37 16.85
N LEU A 92 7.96 -4.35 16.01
CA LEU A 92 7.68 -2.98 16.46
C LEU A 92 6.24 -2.78 16.94
N GLY A 93 5.37 -3.80 16.81
CA GLY A 93 3.94 -3.69 17.10
C GLY A 93 3.18 -2.86 16.06
N VAL A 94 3.75 -2.69 14.88
CA VAL A 94 3.15 -2.03 13.71
C VAL A 94 2.52 -3.08 12.82
N LYS A 95 1.34 -2.80 12.27
CA LYS A 95 0.65 -3.73 11.36
C LYS A 95 1.18 -3.60 9.94
N PRO A 96 1.71 -4.68 9.32
CA PRO A 96 2.02 -4.66 7.91
C PRO A 96 0.74 -4.53 7.06
N GLU A 97 0.72 -3.59 6.11
CA GLU A 97 -0.21 -3.54 5.00
C GLU A 97 0.49 -4.06 3.76
N VAL A 98 0.03 -5.18 3.24
CA VAL A 98 0.64 -5.81 2.05
C VAL A 98 0.14 -5.11 0.80
N GLU A 99 1.03 -4.50 0.01
CA GLU A 99 0.68 -4.05 -1.33
C GLU A 99 0.88 -5.16 -2.35
N ALA A 100 -0.18 -5.49 -3.07
CA ALA A 100 -0.19 -6.52 -4.10
C ALA A 100 -0.51 -5.91 -5.47
N PHE A 101 0.46 -6.02 -6.38
CA PHE A 101 0.40 -5.45 -7.73
C PHE A 101 -0.01 -6.49 -8.78
N ASP A 102 -0.08 -7.77 -8.41
CA ASP A 102 -0.66 -8.86 -9.20
C ASP A 102 -1.02 -10.07 -8.34
N THR A 103 -1.55 -11.12 -8.96
CA THR A 103 -1.98 -12.34 -8.25
C THR A 103 -0.81 -13.14 -7.66
N GLY A 104 0.38 -13.05 -8.24
CA GLY A 104 1.60 -13.69 -7.71
C GLY A 104 2.03 -13.09 -6.39
N HIS A 105 1.86 -11.76 -6.23
CA HIS A 105 2.12 -11.06 -4.97
C HIS A 105 1.15 -11.51 -3.88
N LEU A 106 -0.14 -11.69 -4.19
CA LEU A 106 -1.12 -12.25 -3.26
C LEU A 106 -0.77 -13.68 -2.85
N TRP A 107 -0.30 -14.49 -3.80
CA TRP A 107 0.16 -15.85 -3.49
C TRP A 107 1.33 -15.82 -2.53
N TYR A 108 2.30 -14.92 -2.77
CA TYR A 108 3.45 -14.80 -1.88
C TYR A 108 3.06 -14.25 -0.49
N ALA A 109 2.13 -13.30 -0.40
CA ALA A 109 1.58 -12.82 0.87
C ALA A 109 0.98 -13.98 1.70
N LYS A 110 0.25 -14.92 1.07
CA LYS A 110 -0.24 -16.15 1.73
C LYS A 110 0.90 -17.02 2.25
N GLN A 111 2.02 -17.08 1.53
CA GLN A 111 3.21 -17.80 1.99
C GLN A 111 3.82 -17.14 3.23
N LEU A 112 3.90 -15.79 3.27
CA LEU A 112 4.39 -15.07 4.45
C LEU A 112 3.54 -15.34 5.70
N VAL A 113 2.22 -15.49 5.56
CA VAL A 113 1.33 -15.92 6.64
C VAL A 113 1.62 -17.38 7.04
N SER A 114 1.71 -18.27 6.07
CA SER A 114 2.02 -19.69 6.33
C SER A 114 3.35 -19.90 7.07
N ASP A 115 4.33 -19.04 6.78
CA ASP A 115 5.65 -19.03 7.41
C ASP A 115 5.67 -18.33 8.80
N GLY A 116 4.52 -17.84 9.26
CA GLY A 116 4.40 -17.13 10.54
C GLY A 116 5.12 -15.77 10.58
N ILE A 117 5.31 -15.13 9.42
CA ILE A 117 5.93 -13.80 9.30
C ILE A 117 4.87 -12.72 9.43
N LEU A 118 3.69 -12.96 8.86
CA LEU A 118 2.51 -12.11 8.98
C LEU A 118 1.42 -12.85 9.77
N ASP A 119 0.58 -12.09 10.49
CA ASP A 119 -0.61 -12.61 11.17
C ASP A 119 -1.67 -13.05 10.15
N ASP A 120 -2.61 -13.92 10.58
CA ASP A 120 -3.73 -14.38 9.75
C ASP A 120 -4.71 -13.27 9.35
N ASN A 121 -4.80 -12.19 10.13
CA ASN A 121 -5.63 -11.01 9.84
C ASN A 121 -4.83 -10.00 9.01
N VAL A 122 -4.59 -10.31 7.75
CA VAL A 122 -3.82 -9.45 6.83
C VAL A 122 -4.67 -8.26 6.39
N LEU A 123 -4.04 -7.08 6.35
CA LEU A 123 -4.51 -5.94 5.60
C LEU A 123 -3.78 -5.94 4.24
N VAL A 124 -4.52 -6.01 3.13
CA VAL A 124 -3.95 -5.99 1.79
C VAL A 124 -4.51 -4.86 0.95
N GLN A 125 -3.62 -4.17 0.26
CA GLN A 125 -3.92 -3.13 -0.73
C GLN A 125 -3.78 -3.73 -2.13
N LEU A 126 -4.86 -3.77 -2.90
CA LEU A 126 -4.84 -4.16 -4.32
C LEU A 126 -4.50 -2.95 -5.17
N CYS A 127 -3.28 -2.95 -5.73
CA CYS A 127 -2.72 -1.82 -6.49
C CYS A 127 -2.97 -2.04 -7.98
N MET A 128 -3.99 -1.37 -8.54
CA MET A 128 -4.41 -1.61 -9.91
C MET A 128 -3.93 -0.52 -10.86
N GLY A 129 -3.58 -0.92 -12.08
CA GLY A 129 -3.18 0.02 -13.12
C GLY A 129 -1.78 0.59 -12.97
N VAL A 130 -0.98 0.09 -12.03
CA VAL A 130 0.46 0.35 -12.02
C VAL A 130 1.06 -0.39 -13.22
N PRO A 131 1.73 0.33 -14.15
CA PRO A 131 2.20 -0.29 -15.37
C PRO A 131 3.10 -1.50 -15.12
N TRP A 132 2.78 -2.59 -15.83
CA TRP A 132 3.33 -3.94 -15.77
C TRP A 132 2.94 -4.76 -14.52
N GLY A 133 2.15 -4.20 -13.60
CA GLY A 133 1.36 -4.94 -12.64
C GLY A 133 -0.02 -5.31 -13.18
N ALA A 134 -0.96 -5.59 -12.29
CA ALA A 134 -2.35 -5.90 -12.65
C ALA A 134 -3.04 -4.71 -13.34
N PRO A 135 -3.54 -4.85 -14.58
CA PRO A 135 -4.29 -3.79 -15.24
C PRO A 135 -5.61 -3.48 -14.52
N ASP A 136 -6.09 -2.25 -14.68
CA ASP A 136 -7.24 -1.72 -13.97
C ASP A 136 -8.60 -2.00 -14.65
N ASP A 137 -8.69 -3.09 -15.40
CA ASP A 137 -9.98 -3.60 -15.87
C ASP A 137 -10.70 -4.44 -14.79
N LEU A 138 -12.04 -4.46 -14.83
CA LEU A 138 -12.84 -5.11 -13.81
C LEU A 138 -12.64 -6.62 -13.73
N ASN A 139 -12.29 -7.30 -14.82
CA ASN A 139 -12.06 -8.76 -14.78
C ASN A 139 -10.80 -9.06 -14.00
N THR A 140 -9.71 -8.31 -14.26
CA THR A 140 -8.46 -8.43 -13.50
C THR A 140 -8.65 -8.04 -12.06
N PHE A 141 -9.39 -6.95 -11.77
CA PHE A 141 -9.71 -6.56 -10.40
C PHE A 141 -10.45 -7.69 -9.66
N MET A 142 -11.48 -8.27 -10.26
CA MET A 142 -12.21 -9.39 -9.63
C MET A 142 -11.35 -10.66 -9.49
N ALA A 143 -10.40 -10.88 -10.40
CA ALA A 143 -9.42 -11.96 -10.20
C ALA A 143 -8.51 -11.72 -9.00
N MET A 144 -8.09 -10.46 -8.77
CA MET A 144 -7.35 -10.09 -7.56
C MET A 144 -8.22 -10.28 -6.31
N VAL A 145 -9.44 -9.74 -6.28
CA VAL A 145 -10.39 -9.88 -5.15
C VAL A 145 -10.66 -11.34 -4.81
N ASN A 146 -10.93 -12.18 -5.81
CA ASN A 146 -11.21 -13.61 -5.61
C ASN A 146 -9.98 -14.40 -5.08
N ASN A 147 -8.80 -13.83 -5.15
CA ASN A 147 -7.57 -14.41 -4.57
C ASN A 147 -7.29 -13.92 -3.14
N VAL A 148 -8.03 -12.93 -2.62
CA VAL A 148 -7.94 -12.51 -1.23
C VAL A 148 -8.69 -13.50 -0.34
N PRO A 149 -8.07 -14.07 0.71
CA PRO A 149 -8.78 -14.92 1.66
C PRO A 149 -9.90 -14.16 2.40
N ASP A 150 -11.01 -14.84 2.71
CA ASP A 150 -12.17 -14.24 3.39
C ASP A 150 -11.85 -13.65 4.79
N THR A 151 -10.78 -14.13 5.42
CA THR A 151 -10.30 -13.63 6.73
C THR A 151 -9.52 -12.32 6.62
N TRP A 152 -9.10 -11.92 5.41
CA TRP A 152 -8.32 -10.72 5.20
C TRP A 152 -9.19 -9.49 4.98
N THR A 153 -8.67 -8.34 5.36
CA THR A 153 -9.26 -7.05 4.99
C THR A 153 -8.54 -6.51 3.78
N PHE A 154 -9.27 -6.12 2.73
CA PHE A 154 -8.63 -5.49 1.58
C PHE A 154 -9.13 -4.07 1.34
N SER A 155 -8.29 -3.29 0.71
CA SER A 155 -8.59 -2.03 0.04
C SER A 155 -8.13 -2.11 -1.42
N ALA A 156 -8.65 -1.25 -2.27
CA ALA A 156 -8.20 -1.17 -3.65
C ALA A 156 -8.18 0.26 -4.16
N PHE A 157 -7.26 0.52 -5.07
CA PHE A 157 -7.21 1.75 -5.86
C PHE A 157 -6.82 1.46 -7.30
N ALA A 158 -7.01 2.44 -8.18
CA ALA A 158 -6.41 2.45 -9.51
C ALA A 158 -5.73 3.78 -9.78
N LEU A 159 -4.65 3.74 -10.57
CA LEU A 159 -3.91 4.93 -10.95
C LEU A 159 -4.70 5.85 -11.89
N GLY A 160 -4.45 7.14 -11.74
CA GLY A 160 -4.92 8.19 -12.64
C GLY A 160 -6.44 8.32 -12.69
N ARG A 161 -6.97 8.45 -13.90
CA ARG A 161 -8.39 8.76 -14.14
C ARG A 161 -9.39 7.76 -13.56
N ASN A 162 -8.95 6.52 -13.35
CA ASN A 162 -9.83 5.45 -12.85
C ASN A 162 -9.91 5.40 -11.32
N GLN A 163 -9.15 6.22 -10.58
CA GLN A 163 -9.16 6.24 -9.12
C GLN A 163 -10.57 6.38 -8.54
N MET A 164 -11.38 7.32 -9.03
CA MET A 164 -12.75 7.51 -8.51
C MET A 164 -13.72 6.39 -8.90
N ALA A 165 -13.55 5.78 -10.07
CA ALA A 165 -14.33 4.60 -10.46
C ALA A 165 -14.00 3.39 -9.56
N TYR A 166 -12.75 3.28 -9.15
CA TYR A 166 -12.31 2.22 -8.24
C TYR A 166 -12.82 2.37 -6.81
N VAL A 167 -13.15 3.59 -6.36
CA VAL A 167 -13.88 3.77 -5.09
C VAL A 167 -15.18 2.98 -5.13
N ALA A 168 -15.97 3.11 -6.20
CA ALA A 168 -17.23 2.36 -6.34
C ALA A 168 -16.97 0.86 -6.52
N ALA A 169 -16.03 0.47 -7.37
CA ALA A 169 -15.71 -0.93 -7.63
C ALA A 169 -15.26 -1.66 -6.35
N SER A 170 -14.39 -1.05 -5.55
CA SER A 170 -13.92 -1.64 -4.30
C SER A 170 -15.03 -1.80 -3.27
N VAL A 171 -15.88 -0.79 -3.09
CA VAL A 171 -17.04 -0.86 -2.18
C VAL A 171 -18.01 -1.98 -2.61
N LEU A 172 -18.32 -2.08 -3.91
CA LEU A 172 -19.19 -3.13 -4.43
C LEU A 172 -18.61 -4.54 -4.26
N ALA A 173 -17.28 -4.66 -4.28
CA ALA A 173 -16.58 -5.92 -4.02
C ALA A 173 -16.40 -6.22 -2.52
N GLY A 174 -16.87 -5.36 -1.61
CA GLY A 174 -16.75 -5.53 -0.16
C GLY A 174 -15.44 -5.01 0.45
N GLY A 175 -14.64 -4.26 -0.33
CA GLY A 175 -13.36 -3.70 0.08
C GLY A 175 -13.45 -2.28 0.63
N ASN A 176 -12.32 -1.82 1.13
CA ASN A 176 -12.07 -0.43 1.49
C ASN A 176 -11.44 0.32 0.28
N VAL A 177 -11.18 1.60 0.42
CA VAL A 177 -10.72 2.44 -0.68
C VAL A 177 -9.47 3.23 -0.30
N ARG A 178 -8.65 3.53 -1.32
CA ARG A 178 -7.54 4.48 -1.22
C ARG A 178 -7.71 5.54 -2.30
N VAL A 179 -7.50 6.81 -1.93
CA VAL A 179 -7.43 7.94 -2.85
C VAL A 179 -6.35 8.92 -2.41
N GLY A 180 -5.78 9.66 -3.34
CA GLY A 180 -4.78 10.68 -3.03
C GLY A 180 -3.98 11.11 -4.26
N LEU A 181 -3.17 12.16 -4.06
CA LEU A 181 -2.33 12.76 -5.11
C LEU A 181 -1.15 11.89 -5.55
N GLU A 182 -0.77 10.90 -4.76
CA GLU A 182 0.21 9.90 -5.17
C GLU A 182 -0.28 9.13 -6.42
N ASP A 183 -1.58 8.79 -6.42
CA ASP A 183 -2.18 7.94 -7.44
C ASP A 183 -2.89 8.73 -8.55
N ASN A 184 -3.35 9.96 -8.29
CA ASN A 184 -4.12 10.76 -9.24
C ASN A 184 -3.99 12.27 -9.00
N LEU A 185 -3.54 13.01 -10.01
CA LEU A 185 -3.37 14.46 -9.94
C LEU A 185 -4.63 15.26 -10.32
N TRP A 186 -5.68 14.60 -10.82
CA TRP A 186 -6.82 15.26 -11.43
C TRP A 186 -8.13 14.96 -10.71
N LEU A 187 -8.83 16.01 -10.32
CA LEU A 187 -10.21 15.87 -9.81
C LEU A 187 -11.17 15.55 -10.96
N GLU A 188 -11.01 16.24 -12.07
CA GLU A 188 -11.70 16.01 -13.35
C GLU A 188 -10.87 16.59 -14.50
N LYS A 189 -11.33 16.40 -15.74
CA LYS A 189 -10.57 16.82 -16.92
C LYS A 189 -10.21 18.31 -16.87
N GLY A 190 -8.91 18.60 -16.77
CA GLY A 190 -8.38 19.95 -16.75
C GLY A 190 -8.42 20.64 -15.38
N VAL A 191 -8.88 19.95 -14.31
CA VAL A 191 -8.93 20.48 -12.95
C VAL A 191 -8.02 19.66 -12.06
N LEU A 192 -6.95 20.27 -11.55
CA LEU A 192 -6.05 19.62 -10.59
C LEU A 192 -6.77 19.35 -9.27
N ALA A 193 -6.45 18.22 -8.66
CA ALA A 193 -6.99 17.81 -7.38
C ALA A 193 -6.17 18.35 -6.20
N THR A 194 -6.80 18.34 -5.04
CA THR A 194 -6.12 18.31 -3.72
C THR A 194 -6.48 17.01 -3.03
N ASN A 195 -5.70 16.57 -2.05
CA ASN A 195 -6.04 15.39 -1.25
C ASN A 195 -7.43 15.52 -0.60
N GLU A 196 -7.75 16.72 -0.08
CA GLU A 196 -9.05 17.02 0.50
C GLU A 196 -10.20 16.79 -0.52
N ALA A 197 -10.06 17.32 -1.74
CA ALA A 197 -11.09 17.18 -2.77
C ALA A 197 -11.29 15.71 -3.22
N LEU A 198 -10.19 14.94 -3.33
CA LEU A 198 -10.26 13.52 -3.67
C LEU A 198 -10.94 12.73 -2.56
N VAL A 199 -10.58 12.97 -1.29
CA VAL A 199 -11.22 12.33 -0.13
C VAL A 199 -12.71 12.68 -0.05
N ALA A 200 -13.07 13.97 -0.18
CA ALA A 200 -14.47 14.39 -0.15
C ALA A 200 -15.30 13.73 -1.26
N ARG A 201 -14.75 13.61 -2.47
CA ARG A 201 -15.41 12.91 -3.59
C ARG A 201 -15.56 11.41 -3.31
N ALA A 202 -14.53 10.77 -2.76
CA ALA A 202 -14.58 9.35 -2.39
C ALA A 202 -15.66 9.09 -1.34
N VAL A 203 -15.73 9.92 -0.29
CA VAL A 203 -16.80 9.85 0.74
C VAL A 203 -18.18 9.95 0.10
N GLY A 204 -18.38 10.94 -0.78
CA GLY A 204 -19.67 11.10 -1.48
C GLY A 204 -20.06 9.89 -2.35
N ILE A 205 -19.10 9.20 -2.98
CA ILE A 205 -19.35 7.97 -3.73
C ILE A 205 -19.75 6.83 -2.78
N ILE A 206 -19.01 6.65 -1.68
CA ILE A 206 -19.29 5.61 -0.67
C ILE A 206 -20.69 5.78 -0.10
N GLU A 207 -21.04 7.00 0.33
CA GLU A 207 -22.35 7.31 0.90
C GLU A 207 -23.47 7.17 -0.14
N GLY A 208 -23.22 7.57 -1.39
CA GLY A 208 -24.14 7.39 -2.51
C GLY A 208 -24.46 5.93 -2.83
N LEU A 209 -23.58 5.00 -2.46
CA LEU A 209 -23.80 3.55 -2.56
C LEU A 209 -24.49 2.97 -1.31
N GLY A 210 -24.82 3.79 -0.32
CA GLY A 210 -25.45 3.34 0.93
C GLY A 210 -24.47 2.77 1.96
N ALA A 211 -23.16 2.90 1.73
CA ALA A 211 -22.10 2.56 2.68
C ALA A 211 -21.70 3.79 3.53
N SER A 212 -20.79 3.61 4.48
CA SER A 212 -20.31 4.71 5.33
C SER A 212 -18.83 4.56 5.64
N VAL A 213 -18.16 5.68 5.85
CA VAL A 213 -16.78 5.72 6.33
C VAL A 213 -16.78 5.56 7.85
N ILE A 214 -15.99 4.62 8.36
CA ILE A 214 -15.84 4.40 9.80
C ILE A 214 -14.74 5.29 10.39
N GLY A 215 -14.85 5.61 11.66
CA GLY A 215 -13.85 6.44 12.36
C GLY A 215 -12.60 5.66 12.79
N PRO A 216 -11.54 6.39 13.20
CA PRO A 216 -10.25 5.79 13.55
C PRO A 216 -10.31 4.69 14.63
N ASP A 217 -11.12 4.87 15.66
CA ASP A 217 -11.26 3.86 16.72
C ASP A 217 -11.88 2.56 16.22
N GLN A 218 -12.84 2.66 15.31
CA GLN A 218 -13.45 1.48 14.68
C GLN A 218 -12.43 0.77 13.77
N VAL A 219 -11.58 1.54 13.06
CA VAL A 219 -10.49 0.98 12.24
C VAL A 219 -9.48 0.25 13.14
N ARG A 220 -9.04 0.87 14.25
CA ARG A 220 -8.13 0.23 15.22
C ARG A 220 -8.69 -1.08 15.72
N HIS A 221 -9.95 -1.07 16.11
CA HIS A 221 -10.61 -2.30 16.58
C HIS A 221 -10.70 -3.37 15.48
N LYS A 222 -11.14 -2.99 14.27
CA LYS A 222 -11.29 -3.91 13.13
C LYS A 222 -9.97 -4.57 12.71
N LEU A 223 -8.88 -3.79 12.70
CA LEU A 223 -7.56 -4.23 12.26
C LEU A 223 -6.63 -4.65 13.41
N SER A 224 -7.11 -4.60 14.66
CA SER A 224 -6.33 -4.89 15.85
C SER A 224 -5.07 -4.03 15.98
N LEU A 225 -5.21 -2.73 15.67
CA LEU A 225 -4.08 -1.79 15.69
C LEU A 225 -3.77 -1.31 17.11
N THR A 226 -2.49 -1.07 17.36
CA THR A 226 -2.02 -0.44 18.58
C THR A 226 -1.61 1.00 18.29
N LYS A 227 -2.30 1.97 18.90
CA LYS A 227 -1.88 3.37 18.83
C LYS A 227 -0.61 3.55 19.64
N GLN A 228 0.46 3.91 18.95
CA GLN A 228 1.77 4.10 19.58
C GLN A 228 2.15 5.57 19.62
N SER A 229 3.04 5.90 20.56
CA SER A 229 3.73 7.18 20.62
C SER A 229 5.21 6.95 20.39
N PRO A 230 5.93 7.87 19.70
CA PRO A 230 7.38 7.77 19.59
C PRO A 230 7.99 7.60 20.98
N ARG A 231 9.07 6.81 21.07
CA ARG A 231 9.83 6.73 22.30
C ARG A 231 10.37 8.12 22.63
N ALA A 232 10.12 8.60 23.84
CA ALA A 232 10.77 9.82 24.32
C ALA A 232 12.28 9.64 24.19
N SER A 233 12.92 10.52 23.39
CA SER A 233 14.37 10.54 23.17
C SER A 233 15.12 10.96 24.44
#